data_9cb656167b663b9f32224072ff219470
#
_entry.id   9cb656167b663b9f32224072ff219470
#
_cell.length_a   1.000
_cell.length_b   1.000
_cell.length_c   1.000
_cell.angle_alpha   90.00
_cell.angle_beta   90.00
_cell.angle_gamma   90.00
#
_symmetry.space_group_name_H-M   'P 1'
#
loop_
_entity.id
_entity.type
_entity.pdbx_description
1 polymer ?
#
loop_
_entity_poly.entity_id
_entity_poly.type
_entity_poly.pdbx_seq_one_letter_code
_entity_poly.pdbx_strand_id
1 'polypeptide(L)'
;MVNISQIVDESLARHGVEPTIDHLRLQWSRWFHCDSSFSVLLAPAKPGIFALAEEIVPTEEPVGARASSPAQKRMLALFEIKETDDIGMALGRLFLPGNPLREKLETGRCFARYSVIEDSVERSTAYKIFERWLNEKSNSYQDVA
;
A
#
# COMPACT_ATOMS: atom_id res chain seq x y z
N MET A 1 16.45 8.24 -6.02
CA MET A 1 15.00 8.39 -5.84
C MET A 1 14.49 7.39 -4.83
N VAL A 2 13.90 7.91 -3.78
CA VAL A 2 13.36 7.04 -2.74
C VAL A 2 12.06 6.42 -3.24
N ASN A 3 11.99 5.11 -3.27
CA ASN A 3 10.75 4.47 -3.67
C ASN A 3 9.86 4.24 -2.44
N ILE A 4 8.61 3.90 -2.70
CA ILE A 4 7.63 3.77 -1.62
C ILE A 4 7.97 2.63 -0.66
N SER A 5 8.50 1.54 -1.19
CA SER A 5 8.93 0.43 -0.35
C SER A 5 9.99 0.87 0.65
N GLN A 6 10.91 1.69 0.20
CA GLN A 6 11.97 2.20 1.04
C GLN A 6 11.42 3.08 2.16
N ILE A 7 10.43 3.91 1.84
CA ILE A 7 9.80 4.77 2.84
C ILE A 7 9.11 3.93 3.92
N VAL A 8 8.41 2.90 3.52
CA VAL A 8 7.74 2.02 4.46
C VAL A 8 8.75 1.31 5.35
N ASP A 9 9.81 0.77 4.74
CA ASP A 9 10.84 0.06 5.48
C ASP A 9 11.53 0.97 6.48
N GLU A 10 11.85 2.18 6.07
CA GLU A 10 12.48 3.15 6.95
C GLU A 10 11.56 3.54 8.10
N SER A 11 10.27 3.69 7.82
CA SER A 11 9.29 4.02 8.86
C SER A 11 9.20 2.91 9.90
N LEU A 12 9.19 1.67 9.45
CA LEU A 12 9.15 0.54 10.37
C LEU A 12 10.38 0.51 11.25
N ALA A 13 11.54 0.75 10.65
CA ALA A 13 12.80 0.77 11.41
C ALA A 13 12.81 1.90 12.44
N ARG A 14 12.33 3.07 12.07
CA ARG A 14 12.31 4.21 12.97
C ARG A 14 11.37 4.04 14.15
N HIS A 15 10.34 3.25 13.98
CA HIS A 15 9.38 3.01 15.05
C HIS A 15 9.82 1.88 15.98
N GLY A 16 11.02 1.36 15.78
CA GLY A 16 11.54 0.33 16.65
C GLY A 16 10.80 -0.98 16.56
N VAL A 17 10.15 -1.21 15.45
CA VAL A 17 9.47 -2.48 15.23
C VAL A 17 10.55 -3.50 14.90
N GLU A 18 10.77 -4.40 15.84
CA GLU A 18 11.66 -5.53 15.62
C GLU A 18 10.80 -6.69 15.19
N PRO A 19 10.57 -6.86 13.90
CA PRO A 19 9.72 -7.95 13.48
C PRO A 19 10.40 -9.26 13.77
N THR A 20 9.70 -10.17 14.43
CA THR A 20 10.15 -11.56 14.53
C THR A 20 10.26 -12.13 13.13
N ILE A 21 9.56 -11.51 12.20
CA ILE A 21 9.71 -11.79 10.79
C ILE A 21 10.53 -10.65 10.21
N ASP A 22 11.62 -11.00 9.58
CA ASP A 22 12.44 -10.04 8.89
C ASP A 22 11.67 -9.50 7.69
N HIS A 23 11.14 -8.29 7.81
CA HIS A 23 10.35 -7.69 6.76
C HIS A 23 11.17 -7.46 5.46
N LEU A 24 12.49 -7.49 5.57
CA LEU A 24 13.35 -7.40 4.40
C LEU A 24 13.32 -8.69 3.57
N ARG A 25 12.85 -9.79 4.15
CA ARG A 25 12.68 -11.03 3.40
C ARG A 25 11.39 -11.07 2.61
N LEU A 26 10.47 -10.18 2.92
CA LEU A 26 9.23 -10.14 2.19
C LEU A 26 9.49 -9.63 0.78
N GLN A 27 9.03 -10.40 -0.19
CA GLN A 27 9.18 -10.01 -1.57
C GLN A 27 7.93 -9.30 -2.03
N TRP A 28 8.02 -8.00 -2.10
CA TRP A 28 6.91 -7.18 -2.55
C TRP A 28 6.90 -7.05 -4.05
N SER A 29 5.72 -7.11 -4.64
CA SER A 29 5.55 -6.75 -6.03
C SER A 29 5.82 -5.26 -6.20
N ARG A 30 5.96 -4.82 -7.44
CA ARG A 30 6.00 -3.39 -7.72
C ARG A 30 4.62 -2.81 -7.46
N TRP A 31 4.58 -1.53 -7.18
CA TRP A 31 3.31 -0.83 -7.15
C TRP A 31 2.72 -0.81 -8.56
N PHE A 32 1.44 -1.12 -8.67
CA PHE A 32 0.75 -1.08 -9.95
C PHE A 32 -0.59 -0.37 -9.76
N HIS A 33 -1.08 0.21 -10.84
CA HIS A 33 -2.38 0.86 -10.79
C HIS A 33 -3.47 -0.12 -10.40
N CYS A 34 -4.33 0.29 -9.48
CA CYS A 34 -5.43 -0.53 -9.00
C CYS A 34 -6.72 0.25 -9.22
N ASP A 35 -7.15 0.35 -10.47
CA ASP A 35 -8.28 1.19 -10.86
C ASP A 35 -9.42 0.42 -11.54
N SER A 36 -9.21 -0.87 -11.81
CA SER A 36 -10.24 -1.69 -12.43
C SER A 36 -9.94 -3.15 -12.16
N SER A 37 -10.95 -3.99 -12.39
CA SER A 37 -10.75 -5.43 -12.23
C SER A 37 -9.72 -5.97 -13.20
N PHE A 38 -9.49 -5.30 -14.31
CA PHE A 38 -8.45 -5.71 -15.25
C PHE A 38 -7.07 -5.48 -14.70
N SER A 39 -6.88 -4.43 -13.92
CA SER A 39 -5.56 -4.08 -13.41
C SER A 39 -5.04 -5.12 -12.42
N VAL A 40 -5.91 -5.94 -11.84
CA VAL A 40 -5.51 -6.93 -10.84
C VAL A 40 -5.52 -8.36 -11.36
N LEU A 41 -5.71 -8.55 -12.66
CA LEU A 41 -5.79 -9.90 -13.25
C LEU A 41 -4.50 -10.69 -13.10
N LEU A 42 -3.37 -10.03 -13.05
CA LEU A 42 -2.08 -10.71 -12.95
C LEU A 42 -1.68 -11.02 -11.52
N ALA A 43 -2.47 -10.57 -10.55
CA ALA A 43 -2.17 -10.88 -9.16
C ALA A 43 -2.37 -12.39 -8.93
N PRO A 44 -1.49 -13.01 -8.15
CA PRO A 44 -1.52 -14.47 -8.01
C PRO A 44 -2.65 -14.96 -7.12
N ALA A 45 -3.17 -16.14 -7.42
CA ALA A 45 -4.15 -16.81 -6.58
C ALA A 45 -3.41 -17.54 -5.45
N LYS A 46 -2.74 -16.77 -4.61
CA LYS A 46 -1.92 -17.30 -3.53
C LYS A 46 -2.13 -16.47 -2.26
N PRO A 47 -1.88 -17.11 -1.10
CA PRO A 47 -2.04 -16.36 0.15
C PRO A 47 -0.94 -15.33 0.34
N GLY A 48 -1.28 -14.27 1.02
CA GLY A 48 -0.33 -13.22 1.29
C GLY A 48 -0.98 -11.99 1.88
N ILE A 49 -0.30 -10.87 1.74
CA ILE A 49 -0.84 -9.59 2.15
C ILE A 49 -0.77 -8.63 0.96
N PHE A 50 -1.67 -7.67 0.95
CA PHE A 50 -1.62 -6.61 -0.04
C PHE A 50 -1.81 -5.26 0.62
N ALA A 51 -1.30 -4.25 -0.04
CA ALA A 51 -1.36 -2.88 0.43
C ALA A 51 -1.95 -2.00 -0.66
N LEU A 52 -2.74 -1.03 -0.24
CA LEU A 52 -3.35 -0.06 -1.14
C LEU A 52 -2.87 1.33 -0.75
N ALA A 53 -2.58 2.13 -1.76
CA ALA A 53 -2.13 3.50 -1.55
C ALA A 53 -2.77 4.41 -2.57
N GLU A 54 -2.90 5.68 -2.19
CA GLU A 54 -3.46 6.69 -3.07
C GLU A 54 -2.39 7.72 -3.40
N GLU A 55 -2.32 8.11 -4.64
CA GLU A 55 -1.36 9.11 -5.07
C GLU A 55 -1.77 10.48 -4.54
N ILE A 56 -0.83 11.12 -3.86
CA ILE A 56 -1.04 12.46 -3.35
C ILE A 56 -0.50 13.43 -4.38
N VAL A 57 -1.39 14.28 -4.90
CA VAL A 57 -1.00 15.33 -5.83
C VAL A 57 -0.89 16.62 -5.03
N PRO A 58 0.28 17.27 -5.02
CA PRO A 58 0.40 18.56 -4.35
C PRO A 58 -0.59 19.54 -4.97
N THR A 59 -1.49 20.07 -4.14
CA THR A 59 -2.53 20.95 -4.63
C THR A 59 -2.06 22.37 -4.83
N GLU A 60 -0.92 22.71 -4.25
CA GLU A 60 -0.43 24.09 -4.28
C GLU A 60 0.97 24.16 -4.82
N GLU A 61 1.10 23.78 -6.06
CA GLU A 61 2.38 23.88 -6.70
C GLU A 61 2.50 25.26 -7.32
N PRO A 62 3.50 26.03 -6.93
CA PRO A 62 3.72 27.33 -7.58
C PRO A 62 3.92 27.14 -9.07
N VAL A 63 3.29 27.99 -9.83
CA VAL A 63 3.28 27.84 -11.28
C VAL A 63 4.68 27.75 -11.87
N GLY A 64 5.62 28.46 -11.29
CA GLY A 64 6.98 28.46 -11.84
C GLY A 64 7.83 27.27 -11.42
N ALA A 65 7.55 26.69 -10.27
CA ALA A 65 8.41 25.64 -9.73
C ALA A 65 8.23 24.32 -10.45
N ARG A 66 7.07 24.08 -10.94
CA ARG A 66 6.74 22.82 -11.57
C ARG A 66 7.47 22.58 -12.87
N ALA A 67 7.70 23.63 -13.60
CA ALA A 67 8.25 23.50 -14.93
C ALA A 67 9.68 22.99 -14.94
N SER A 68 10.37 23.14 -13.85
CA SER A 68 11.78 22.81 -13.80
C SER A 68 12.07 21.47 -13.13
N SER A 69 11.03 20.74 -12.76
CA SER A 69 11.26 19.49 -12.04
C SER A 69 10.72 18.30 -12.80
N PRO A 70 11.51 17.73 -13.70
CA PRO A 70 11.09 16.53 -14.41
C PRO A 70 11.00 15.34 -13.48
N ALA A 71 11.65 15.41 -12.33
CA ALA A 71 11.65 14.31 -11.38
C ALA A 71 10.61 14.52 -10.29
N GLN A 72 9.39 14.82 -10.69
CA GLN A 72 8.34 14.92 -9.72
C GLN A 72 8.15 13.58 -9.06
N LYS A 73 8.43 13.54 -7.78
CA LYS A 73 8.26 12.31 -7.02
C LYS A 73 6.79 12.07 -6.81
N ARG A 74 6.35 10.88 -7.20
CA ARG A 74 5.03 10.45 -6.83
C ARG A 74 5.05 10.12 -5.35
N MET A 75 4.13 10.72 -4.62
CA MET A 75 3.94 10.40 -3.22
C MET A 75 2.71 9.55 -3.10
N LEU A 76 2.85 8.42 -2.44
CA LEU A 76 1.74 7.52 -2.20
C LEU A 76 1.42 7.51 -0.71
N ALA A 77 0.15 7.64 -0.40
CA ALA A 77 -0.32 7.54 0.97
C ALA A 77 -0.97 6.17 1.16
N LEU A 78 -0.35 5.36 1.98
CA LEU A 78 -0.87 4.04 2.30
C LEU A 78 -2.15 4.17 3.10
N PHE A 79 -3.23 3.50 2.70
CA PHE A 79 -4.48 3.60 3.44
C PHE A 79 -5.09 2.26 3.81
N GLU A 80 -4.57 1.15 3.28
CA GLU A 80 -5.15 -0.15 3.57
C GLU A 80 -4.10 -1.23 3.46
N ILE A 81 -4.12 -2.16 4.42
CA ILE A 81 -3.31 -3.37 4.38
C ILE A 81 -4.22 -4.52 4.77
N LYS A 82 -4.19 -5.59 4.00
CA LYS A 82 -5.04 -6.75 4.26
C LYS A 82 -4.28 -8.04 4.10
N GLU A 83 -4.66 -9.01 4.91
CA GLU A 83 -4.23 -10.39 4.80
C GLU A 83 -5.29 -11.18 4.06
N THR A 84 -4.89 -12.14 3.24
CA THR A 84 -5.84 -12.93 2.47
C THR A 84 -5.27 -14.30 2.13
N ASP A 85 -6.16 -15.25 1.91
CA ASP A 85 -5.79 -16.57 1.41
C ASP A 85 -5.59 -16.57 -0.10
N ASP A 86 -6.08 -15.53 -0.78
CA ASP A 86 -6.02 -15.47 -2.24
C ASP A 86 -5.93 -14.00 -2.64
N ILE A 87 -4.72 -13.57 -2.95
CA ILE A 87 -4.45 -12.16 -3.27
C ILE A 87 -5.27 -11.71 -4.48
N GLY A 88 -5.25 -12.51 -5.55
CA GLY A 88 -5.96 -12.15 -6.77
C GLY A 88 -7.45 -11.97 -6.55
N MET A 89 -8.05 -12.90 -5.83
CA MET A 89 -9.48 -12.84 -5.57
C MET A 89 -9.81 -11.66 -4.65
N ALA A 90 -8.99 -11.44 -3.63
CA ALA A 90 -9.24 -10.33 -2.71
C ALA A 90 -9.18 -8.98 -3.41
N LEU A 91 -8.20 -8.80 -4.28
CA LEU A 91 -8.10 -7.56 -5.06
C LEU A 91 -9.26 -7.40 -6.03
N GLY A 92 -9.66 -8.50 -6.67
CA GLY A 92 -10.82 -8.45 -7.58
C GLY A 92 -12.10 -8.08 -6.89
N ARG A 93 -12.30 -8.54 -5.67
CA ARG A 93 -13.51 -8.24 -4.91
C ARG A 93 -13.65 -6.77 -4.56
N LEU A 94 -12.56 -6.03 -4.57
CA LEU A 94 -12.62 -4.59 -4.29
C LEU A 94 -13.47 -3.85 -5.31
N PHE A 95 -13.64 -4.41 -6.48
CA PHE A 95 -14.39 -3.77 -7.56
C PHE A 95 -15.84 -4.24 -7.67
N LEU A 96 -16.27 -5.08 -6.73
CA LEU A 96 -17.65 -5.55 -6.72
C LEU A 96 -18.60 -4.44 -6.26
N PRO A 97 -19.82 -4.44 -6.76
CA PRO A 97 -20.84 -3.49 -6.29
C PRO A 97 -21.01 -3.61 -4.77
N GLY A 98 -21.07 -2.48 -4.10
CA GLY A 98 -21.23 -2.47 -2.66
C GLY A 98 -19.96 -2.49 -1.86
N ASN A 99 -18.80 -2.71 -2.50
CA ASN A 99 -17.55 -2.63 -1.79
C ASN A 99 -17.24 -1.16 -1.48
N PRO A 100 -16.95 -0.83 -0.21
CA PRO A 100 -16.75 0.57 0.17
C PRO A 100 -15.52 1.22 -0.46
N LEU A 101 -14.56 0.44 -0.93
CA LEU A 101 -13.35 0.99 -1.53
C LEU A 101 -13.48 1.21 -3.03
N ARG A 102 -14.54 0.70 -3.64
CA ARG A 102 -14.69 0.75 -5.09
C ARG A 102 -14.62 2.16 -5.65
N GLU A 103 -15.34 3.08 -5.05
CA GLU A 103 -15.37 4.45 -5.55
C GLU A 103 -13.98 5.09 -5.49
N LYS A 104 -13.28 4.86 -4.40
CA LYS A 104 -11.95 5.41 -4.24
C LYS A 104 -10.99 4.85 -5.27
N LEU A 105 -11.08 3.57 -5.53
CA LEU A 105 -10.20 2.92 -6.50
C LEU A 105 -10.49 3.38 -7.92
N GLU A 106 -11.75 3.61 -8.23
CA GLU A 106 -12.13 4.01 -9.57
C GLU A 106 -11.75 5.45 -9.92
N THR A 107 -11.25 6.21 -8.96
CA THR A 107 -10.71 7.54 -9.27
C THR A 107 -9.47 7.46 -10.15
N GLY A 108 -8.83 6.30 -10.20
CA GLY A 108 -7.63 6.12 -11.01
C GLY A 108 -6.34 6.57 -10.32
N ARG A 109 -6.42 6.98 -9.06
CA ARG A 109 -5.25 7.46 -8.33
C ARG A 109 -4.72 6.45 -7.33
N CYS A 110 -5.27 5.25 -7.31
CA CYS A 110 -4.88 4.24 -6.34
C CYS A 110 -3.92 3.23 -6.94
N PHE A 111 -3.05 2.72 -6.08
CA PHE A 111 -2.04 1.74 -6.44
C PHE A 111 -2.10 0.60 -5.44
N ALA A 112 -1.66 -0.55 -5.87
CA ALA A 112 -1.60 -1.73 -5.03
C ALA A 112 -0.27 -2.42 -5.18
N ARG A 113 0.13 -3.13 -4.14
CA ARG A 113 1.21 -4.11 -4.23
C ARG A 113 0.90 -5.26 -3.29
N TYR A 114 1.58 -6.36 -3.49
CA TYR A 114 1.33 -7.54 -2.68
C TYR A 114 2.63 -8.29 -2.40
N SER A 115 2.57 -9.13 -1.37
CA SER A 115 3.64 -10.05 -1.05
C SER A 115 3.03 -11.41 -0.78
N VAL A 116 3.51 -12.43 -1.48
CA VAL A 116 3.05 -13.80 -1.28
C VAL A 116 3.70 -14.34 0.00
N ILE A 117 2.89 -14.79 0.93
CA ILE A 117 3.35 -15.37 2.19
C ILE A 117 2.49 -16.61 2.44
N GLU A 118 3.01 -17.77 2.12
CA GLU A 118 2.21 -18.99 2.16
C GLU A 118 2.06 -19.55 3.58
N ASP A 119 3.04 -19.33 4.44
CA ASP A 119 2.93 -19.76 5.84
C ASP A 119 1.93 -18.87 6.58
N SER A 120 0.89 -19.47 7.13
CA SER A 120 -0.19 -18.73 7.77
C SER A 120 0.26 -17.98 9.02
N VAL A 121 1.17 -18.53 9.78
CA VAL A 121 1.67 -17.85 10.98
C VAL A 121 2.51 -16.65 10.61
N GLU A 122 3.40 -16.83 9.64
CA GLU A 122 4.24 -15.77 9.15
C GLU A 122 3.39 -14.65 8.54
N ARG A 123 2.37 -15.01 7.78
CA ARG A 123 1.48 -14.06 7.15
C ARG A 123 0.72 -13.24 8.19
N SER A 124 0.17 -13.91 9.18
CA SER A 124 -0.60 -13.25 10.22
C SER A 124 0.27 -12.31 11.05
N THR A 125 1.50 -12.72 11.34
CA THR A 125 2.44 -11.89 12.09
C THR A 125 2.81 -10.65 11.29
N ALA A 126 3.11 -10.82 10.02
CA ALA A 126 3.45 -9.69 9.16
C ALA A 126 2.28 -8.71 9.06
N TYR A 127 1.08 -9.24 8.87
CA TYR A 127 -0.11 -8.41 8.79
C TYR A 127 -0.31 -7.55 10.04
N LYS A 128 -0.16 -8.16 11.22
CA LYS A 128 -0.35 -7.43 12.47
C LYS A 128 0.66 -6.31 12.66
N ILE A 129 1.88 -6.55 12.24
CA ILE A 129 2.93 -5.53 12.32
C ILE A 129 2.57 -4.35 11.44
N PHE A 130 2.22 -4.60 10.19
CA PHE A 130 1.88 -3.54 9.25
C PHE A 130 0.59 -2.81 9.63
N GLU A 131 -0.39 -3.55 10.12
CA GLU A 131 -1.65 -2.94 10.55
C GLU A 131 -1.43 -1.99 11.72
N ARG A 132 -0.63 -2.41 12.68
CA ARG A 132 -0.32 -1.55 13.82
C ARG A 132 0.38 -0.28 13.38
N TRP A 133 1.36 -0.43 12.51
CA TRP A 133 2.08 0.73 12.00
C TRP A 133 1.13 1.71 11.28
N LEU A 134 0.24 1.20 10.45
CA LEU A 134 -0.69 2.03 9.72
C LEU A 134 -1.65 2.76 10.66
N ASN A 135 -2.15 2.06 11.67
CA ASN A 135 -3.07 2.68 12.63
C ASN A 135 -2.40 3.75 13.46
N GLU A 136 -1.15 3.53 13.87
CA GLU A 136 -0.40 4.54 14.60
C GLU A 136 -0.19 5.78 13.77
N LYS A 137 0.08 5.64 12.49
CA LYS A 137 0.24 6.78 11.60
C LYS A 137 -1.05 7.57 11.46
N SER A 138 -2.17 6.86 11.31
CA SER A 138 -3.47 7.52 11.20
C SER A 138 -3.81 8.29 12.46
N ASN A 139 -3.55 7.70 13.62
CA ASN A 139 -3.83 8.35 14.89
C ASN A 139 -2.95 9.58 15.10
N SER A 140 -1.70 9.52 14.66
CA SER A 140 -0.81 10.67 14.76
C SER A 140 -1.33 11.85 13.97
N TYR A 141 -1.86 11.59 12.79
CA TYR A 141 -2.45 12.66 11.99
C TYR A 141 -3.68 13.25 12.62
N GLN A 142 -4.50 12.43 13.26
CA GLN A 142 -5.70 12.91 13.92
C GLN A 142 -5.37 13.76 15.14
N ASP A 143 -4.32 13.41 15.85
CA ASP A 143 -3.91 14.14 17.03
C ASP A 143 -3.39 15.52 16.70
N VAL A 144 -2.90 15.73 15.50
CA VAL A 144 -2.38 17.04 15.09
C VAL A 144 -3.51 17.98 14.71
N ALA A 145 -4.65 17.43 14.39
CA ALA A 145 -5.79 18.26 14.06
C ALA A 145 -6.39 18.86 15.33
#